data_a352a136473245ca1c3529551edda147
#
_entry.id   a352a136473245ca1c3529551edda147
#
_cell.length_a   1.000
_cell.length_b   1.000
_cell.length_c   1.000
_cell.angle_alpha   90.00
_cell.angle_beta   90.00
_cell.angle_gamma   90.00
#
_symmetry.space_group_name_H-M   'P 1'
#
loop_
_entity.id
_entity.type
_entity.pdbx_description
1 polymer ?
#
loop_
_entity_poly.entity_id
_entity_poly.type
_entity_poly.pdbx_seq_one_letter_code
_entity_poly.pdbx_strand_id
1 'polypeptide(L)'
;MNTFRGSLLWAALLPCLASPAVQAHDDDNDDAAGAVYTLSNAADGNKVLAFSRAGDGSLRAAGEYATGGLGSGSGLGNQNAVVLSKDGRWLFAVNAGSNQVSVFSVRRAGLKLVDTVDAGGVRPVSVAVDRDLVYVLNAGSDTIVGFQLNRRGQLTPLPGSVRPLSGTGTAPAQISFSPDGDLLVVTEKTTNRI
;
A
#
# COMPACT_ATOMS: atom_id res chain seq x y z
N MET A 1 24.37 85.59 -35.58
CA MET A 1 23.33 85.00 -36.43
C MET A 1 23.58 83.50 -36.47
N ASN A 2 22.98 82.72 -35.59
CA ASN A 2 23.03 81.25 -35.64
C ASN A 2 21.72 80.74 -35.10
N THR A 3 20.97 80.13 -35.96
CA THR A 3 19.67 79.48 -35.66
C THR A 3 19.91 78.04 -35.23
N PHE A 4 19.57 77.74 -34.03
CA PHE A 4 19.51 76.37 -33.53
C PHE A 4 18.12 75.74 -33.81
N ARG A 5 18.10 74.68 -34.63
CA ARG A 5 16.94 73.81 -34.82
C ARG A 5 16.96 72.68 -33.77
N GLY A 6 16.02 72.70 -32.85
CA GLY A 6 15.81 71.60 -31.94
C GLY A 6 14.93 70.52 -32.56
N SER A 7 15.45 69.32 -32.61
CA SER A 7 14.68 68.10 -33.00
C SER A 7 13.96 67.50 -31.79
N LEU A 8 12.60 67.45 -31.81
CA LEU A 8 11.83 66.74 -30.88
C LEU A 8 11.85 65.24 -31.22
N LEU A 9 12.39 64.44 -30.33
CA LEU A 9 12.23 62.97 -30.35
C LEU A 9 10.93 62.60 -29.63
N TRP A 10 10.01 62.02 -30.38
CA TRP A 10 8.82 61.38 -29.82
C TRP A 10 9.19 59.96 -29.37
N ALA A 11 9.14 59.72 -28.07
CA ALA A 11 9.21 58.38 -27.50
C ALA A 11 7.81 57.73 -27.50
N ALA A 12 7.63 56.72 -28.32
CA ALA A 12 6.41 55.93 -28.31
C ALA A 12 6.45 54.91 -27.14
N LEU A 13 5.62 55.10 -26.12
CA LEU A 13 5.34 54.09 -25.10
C LEU A 13 4.45 53.02 -25.74
N LEU A 14 4.94 51.80 -25.87
CA LEU A 14 4.13 50.62 -26.10
C LEU A 14 3.48 50.18 -24.76
N PRO A 15 2.18 49.98 -24.71
CA PRO A 15 1.55 49.35 -23.55
C PRO A 15 1.86 47.84 -23.51
N CYS A 16 2.55 47.41 -22.47
CA CYS A 16 2.75 45.98 -22.16
C CYS A 16 1.40 45.36 -21.77
N LEU A 17 0.79 44.61 -22.69
CA LEU A 17 -0.39 43.80 -22.39
C LEU A 17 0.05 42.64 -21.46
N ALA A 18 -0.17 42.79 -20.16
CA ALA A 18 -0.07 41.71 -19.21
C ALA A 18 -1.22 40.71 -19.48
N SER A 19 -0.88 39.56 -20.03
CA SER A 19 -1.82 38.44 -20.11
C SER A 19 -2.15 38.00 -18.69
N PRO A 20 -3.43 37.78 -18.33
CA PRO A 20 -3.76 37.19 -17.05
C PRO A 20 -3.20 35.78 -17.05
N ALA A 21 -2.33 35.47 -16.09
CA ALA A 21 -1.98 34.08 -15.76
C ALA A 21 -3.27 33.37 -15.34
N VAL A 22 -3.70 32.42 -16.14
CA VAL A 22 -4.72 31.45 -15.74
C VAL A 22 -4.08 30.65 -14.61
N GLN A 23 -4.42 30.96 -13.37
CA GLN A 23 -4.17 30.07 -12.26
C GLN A 23 -5.01 28.82 -12.50
N ALA A 24 -4.34 27.72 -12.83
CA ALA A 24 -4.95 26.42 -12.73
C ALA A 24 -5.35 26.27 -11.25
N HIS A 25 -6.63 26.24 -11.00
CA HIS A 25 -7.17 25.80 -9.71
C HIS A 25 -6.86 24.32 -9.66
N ASP A 26 -5.93 23.94 -8.81
CA ASP A 26 -5.74 22.57 -8.36
C ASP A 26 -6.91 22.19 -7.45
N ASP A 27 -8.06 21.92 -8.05
CA ASP A 27 -9.20 21.27 -7.38
C ASP A 27 -8.97 19.75 -7.29
N ASP A 28 -7.76 19.34 -6.86
CA ASP A 28 -7.30 17.96 -6.96
C ASP A 28 -7.75 17.03 -5.83
N ASN A 29 -8.69 17.42 -4.95
CA ASN A 29 -8.98 16.60 -3.77
C ASN A 29 -10.45 16.26 -3.47
N ASP A 30 -11.43 16.75 -4.21
CA ASP A 30 -12.83 16.50 -3.86
C ASP A 30 -13.51 15.34 -4.60
N ASP A 31 -12.89 14.76 -5.65
CA ASP A 31 -13.50 13.69 -6.46
C ASP A 31 -12.97 12.27 -6.15
N ALA A 32 -12.18 12.08 -5.12
CA ALA A 32 -11.66 10.76 -4.78
C ALA A 32 -12.76 9.87 -4.19
N ALA A 33 -13.31 8.96 -5.00
CA ALA A 33 -14.32 7.97 -4.59
C ALA A 33 -13.72 6.82 -3.76
N GLY A 34 -12.39 6.80 -3.54
CA GLY A 34 -11.71 5.78 -2.75
C GLY A 34 -10.20 5.73 -2.98
N ALA A 35 -9.58 4.71 -2.42
CA ALA A 35 -8.16 4.44 -2.59
C ALA A 35 -7.89 3.00 -3.03
N VAL A 36 -6.79 2.80 -3.76
CA VAL A 36 -6.27 1.48 -4.15
C VAL A 36 -4.84 1.36 -3.62
N TYR A 37 -4.52 0.21 -3.07
CA TYR A 37 -3.21 -0.08 -2.51
C TYR A 37 -2.59 -1.31 -3.17
N THR A 38 -1.29 -1.26 -3.46
CA THR A 38 -0.51 -2.40 -3.92
C THR A 38 0.89 -2.37 -3.31
N LEU A 39 1.68 -3.43 -3.49
CA LEU A 39 3.06 -3.50 -3.03
C LEU A 39 4.04 -3.34 -4.19
N SER A 40 5.17 -2.67 -3.94
CA SER A 40 6.30 -2.67 -4.87
C SER A 40 7.00 -4.02 -4.91
N ASN A 41 6.99 -4.74 -3.79
CA ASN A 41 7.74 -5.97 -3.54
C ASN A 41 9.24 -5.86 -3.89
N ALA A 42 9.79 -4.65 -3.79
CA ALA A 42 11.20 -4.37 -4.10
C ALA A 42 12.13 -4.99 -3.07
N ALA A 43 13.23 -5.61 -3.54
CA ALA A 43 14.18 -6.32 -2.68
C ALA A 43 15.08 -5.39 -1.86
N ASP A 44 15.24 -4.14 -2.27
CA ASP A 44 16.03 -3.10 -1.62
C ASP A 44 15.23 -2.20 -0.68
N GLY A 45 13.91 -2.43 -0.57
CA GLY A 45 13.00 -1.70 0.30
C GLY A 45 11.56 -1.80 -0.18
N ASN A 46 10.75 -2.62 0.50
CA ASN A 46 9.35 -2.79 0.13
C ASN A 46 8.52 -1.55 0.49
N LYS A 47 7.54 -1.22 -0.37
CA LYS A 47 6.65 -0.08 -0.19
C LYS A 47 5.21 -0.45 -0.49
N VAL A 48 4.28 0.18 0.22
CA VAL A 48 2.89 0.29 -0.22
C VAL A 48 2.79 1.47 -1.18
N LEU A 49 2.28 1.21 -2.38
CA LEU A 49 1.95 2.22 -3.37
C LEU A 49 0.46 2.52 -3.26
N ALA A 50 0.11 3.77 -3.04
CA ALA A 50 -1.26 4.23 -2.92
C ALA A 50 -1.69 5.03 -4.15
N PHE A 51 -2.93 4.82 -4.57
CA PHE A 51 -3.57 5.55 -5.66
C PHE A 51 -4.92 6.08 -5.17
N SER A 52 -5.25 7.31 -5.51
CA SER A 52 -6.62 7.81 -5.43
C SER A 52 -7.41 7.24 -6.61
N ARG A 53 -8.66 6.84 -6.35
CA ARG A 53 -9.59 6.34 -7.36
C ARG A 53 -10.72 7.34 -7.53
N ALA A 54 -10.88 7.88 -8.73
CA ALA A 54 -12.01 8.74 -9.08
C ALA A 54 -13.31 7.95 -9.29
N GLY A 55 -14.42 8.64 -9.40
CA GLY A 55 -15.75 8.03 -9.60
C GLY A 55 -15.88 7.24 -10.90
N ASP A 56 -15.13 7.61 -11.94
CA ASP A 56 -15.04 6.93 -13.23
C ASP A 56 -14.13 5.69 -13.20
N GLY A 57 -13.44 5.42 -12.06
CA GLY A 57 -12.52 4.32 -11.89
C GLY A 57 -11.07 4.63 -12.25
N SER A 58 -10.76 5.82 -12.75
CA SER A 58 -9.39 6.23 -13.04
C SER A 58 -8.55 6.32 -11.75
N LEU A 59 -7.24 6.03 -11.88
CA LEU A 59 -6.29 6.00 -10.77
C LEU A 59 -5.22 7.08 -10.95
N ARG A 60 -4.92 7.80 -9.86
CA ARG A 60 -3.80 8.73 -9.77
C ARG A 60 -2.89 8.34 -8.61
N ALA A 61 -1.58 8.41 -8.80
CA ALA A 61 -0.61 8.16 -7.72
C ALA A 61 -0.86 9.13 -6.56
N ALA A 62 -1.00 8.58 -5.34
CA ALA A 62 -1.33 9.34 -4.13
C ALA A 62 -0.26 9.20 -3.03
N GLY A 63 0.77 8.37 -3.24
CA GLY A 63 1.91 8.27 -2.33
C GLY A 63 2.56 6.90 -2.31
N GLU A 64 3.76 6.86 -1.74
CA GLU A 64 4.55 5.65 -1.48
C GLU A 64 4.93 5.62 0.00
N TYR A 65 4.75 4.47 0.64
CA TYR A 65 4.95 4.32 2.08
C TYR A 65 5.86 3.12 2.34
N ALA A 66 7.06 3.38 2.87
CA ALA A 66 8.00 2.32 3.23
C ALA A 66 7.39 1.38 4.28
N THR A 67 7.50 0.07 4.04
CA THR A 67 6.99 -0.95 4.97
C THR A 67 7.94 -1.20 6.15
N GLY A 68 9.19 -0.76 6.06
CA GLY A 68 10.23 -1.08 7.04
C GLY A 68 10.85 -2.47 6.84
N GLY A 69 10.42 -3.20 5.80
CA GLY A 69 10.97 -4.51 5.44
C GLY A 69 11.35 -4.59 3.96
N LEU A 70 11.73 -5.79 3.52
CA LEU A 70 12.18 -6.07 2.16
C LEU A 70 11.16 -6.93 1.41
N GLY A 71 10.95 -6.61 0.14
CA GLY A 71 10.26 -7.48 -0.80
C GLY A 71 11.15 -8.60 -1.31
N SER A 72 10.59 -9.52 -2.09
CA SER A 72 11.36 -10.63 -2.69
C SER A 72 12.04 -10.24 -4.01
N GLY A 73 11.72 -9.11 -4.60
CA GLY A 73 12.20 -8.69 -5.92
C GLY A 73 11.68 -9.54 -7.08
N SER A 74 10.74 -10.45 -6.82
CA SER A 74 10.19 -11.39 -7.82
C SER A 74 8.72 -11.64 -7.57
N GLY A 75 7.99 -12.22 -8.54
CA GLY A 75 6.58 -12.53 -8.40
C GLY A 75 6.30 -13.41 -7.17
N LEU A 76 5.32 -13.01 -6.35
CA LEU A 76 4.89 -13.77 -5.16
C LEU A 76 3.99 -14.94 -5.54
N GLY A 77 3.26 -14.84 -6.65
CA GLY A 77 2.32 -15.86 -7.14
C GLY A 77 1.15 -16.12 -6.19
N ASN A 78 0.61 -15.04 -5.60
CA ASN A 78 -0.34 -15.05 -4.49
C ASN A 78 -1.43 -14.00 -4.62
N GLN A 79 -2.38 -14.03 -3.70
CA GLN A 79 -3.34 -12.97 -3.41
C GLN A 79 -3.16 -12.51 -1.95
N ASN A 80 -3.71 -11.31 -1.63
CA ASN A 80 -3.71 -10.75 -0.28
C ASN A 80 -2.31 -10.48 0.31
N ALA A 81 -1.32 -10.11 -0.53
CA ALA A 81 -0.05 -9.59 -0.05
C ALA A 81 -0.19 -8.23 0.65
N VAL A 82 -1.22 -7.48 0.29
CA VAL A 82 -1.68 -6.26 0.97
C VAL A 82 -3.18 -6.37 1.22
N VAL A 83 -3.60 -6.08 2.46
CA VAL A 83 -5.00 -6.24 2.89
C VAL A 83 -5.42 -5.06 3.76
N LEU A 84 -6.61 -4.55 3.49
CA LEU A 84 -7.27 -3.54 4.32
C LEU A 84 -8.18 -4.25 5.33
N SER A 85 -8.16 -3.83 6.61
CA SER A 85 -9.15 -4.31 7.58
C SER A 85 -10.57 -3.92 7.17
N LYS A 86 -11.57 -4.71 7.58
CA LYS A 86 -12.98 -4.51 7.19
C LYS A 86 -13.51 -3.13 7.58
N ASP A 87 -13.01 -2.54 8.66
CA ASP A 87 -13.35 -1.21 9.13
C ASP A 87 -12.52 -0.08 8.46
N GLY A 88 -11.59 -0.44 7.57
CA GLY A 88 -10.75 0.50 6.83
C GLY A 88 -9.67 1.21 7.65
N ARG A 89 -9.47 0.86 8.93
CA ARG A 89 -8.53 1.55 9.82
C ARG A 89 -7.09 1.09 9.70
N TRP A 90 -6.89 -0.18 9.33
CA TRP A 90 -5.58 -0.82 9.27
C TRP A 90 -5.32 -1.41 7.89
N LEU A 91 -4.10 -1.27 7.43
CA LEU A 91 -3.61 -1.94 6.23
C LEU A 91 -2.40 -2.79 6.60
N PHE A 92 -2.42 -4.05 6.17
CA PHE A 92 -1.37 -5.03 6.39
C PHE A 92 -0.61 -5.27 5.10
N ALA A 93 0.71 -5.44 5.20
CA ALA A 93 1.58 -5.67 4.05
C ALA A 93 2.64 -6.73 4.39
N VAL A 94 2.80 -7.74 3.53
CA VAL A 94 3.86 -8.72 3.69
C VAL A 94 5.21 -8.19 3.18
N ASN A 95 6.29 -8.56 3.85
CA ASN A 95 7.67 -8.32 3.44
C ASN A 95 8.34 -9.68 3.23
N ALA A 96 8.14 -10.23 2.03
CA ALA A 96 8.53 -11.61 1.73
C ALA A 96 10.05 -11.84 1.74
N GLY A 97 10.85 -10.79 1.50
CA GLY A 97 12.32 -10.86 1.51
C GLY A 97 12.92 -10.79 2.92
N SER A 98 12.24 -10.14 3.88
CA SER A 98 12.70 -10.01 5.27
C SER A 98 11.87 -10.83 6.28
N ASN A 99 10.93 -11.67 5.80
CA ASN A 99 10.07 -12.52 6.63
C ASN A 99 9.27 -11.75 7.68
N GLN A 100 8.69 -10.61 7.30
CA GLN A 100 7.97 -9.71 8.20
C GLN A 100 6.58 -9.37 7.67
N VAL A 101 5.73 -8.87 8.56
CA VAL A 101 4.46 -8.22 8.25
C VAL A 101 4.44 -6.83 8.85
N SER A 102 4.00 -5.86 8.06
CA SER A 102 3.88 -4.46 8.48
C SER A 102 2.43 -4.05 8.60
N VAL A 103 2.14 -3.20 9.57
CA VAL A 103 0.82 -2.63 9.83
C VAL A 103 0.87 -1.12 9.68
N PHE A 104 -0.05 -0.60 8.91
CA PHE A 104 -0.23 0.85 8.75
C PHE A 104 -1.58 1.29 9.30
N SER A 105 -1.61 2.44 9.96
CA SER A 105 -2.87 3.14 10.18
C SER A 105 -3.25 3.92 8.92
N VAL A 106 -4.50 3.74 8.48
CA VAL A 106 -5.08 4.47 7.35
C VAL A 106 -5.64 5.79 7.85
N ARG A 107 -5.24 6.89 7.23
CA ARG A 107 -5.63 8.24 7.61
C ARG A 107 -6.05 9.04 6.38
N ARG A 108 -6.75 10.14 6.59
CA ARG A 108 -7.09 11.06 5.49
C ARG A 108 -5.82 11.58 4.77
N ALA A 109 -4.73 11.78 5.49
CA ALA A 109 -3.44 12.23 4.94
C ALA A 109 -2.56 11.10 4.40
N GLY A 110 -3.09 9.87 4.22
CA GLY A 110 -2.36 8.70 3.73
C GLY A 110 -2.07 7.65 4.80
N LEU A 111 -1.03 6.85 4.62
CA LEU A 111 -0.67 5.75 5.51
C LEU A 111 0.41 6.17 6.52
N LYS A 112 0.32 5.66 7.73
CA LYS A 112 1.39 5.77 8.74
C LYS A 112 1.78 4.38 9.20
N LEU A 113 3.03 3.98 9.01
CA LEU A 113 3.59 2.75 9.57
C LEU A 113 3.47 2.77 11.11
N VAL A 114 2.91 1.72 11.67
CA VAL A 114 2.65 1.56 13.10
C VAL A 114 3.49 0.44 13.69
N ASP A 115 3.60 -0.67 12.97
CA ASP A 115 4.28 -1.87 13.44
C ASP A 115 4.93 -2.64 12.29
N THR A 116 6.01 -3.35 12.59
CA THR A 116 6.65 -4.32 11.70
C THR A 116 7.15 -5.46 12.56
N VAL A 117 6.60 -6.66 12.36
CA VAL A 117 6.87 -7.84 13.18
C VAL A 117 7.35 -9.00 12.32
N ASP A 118 8.08 -9.94 12.93
CA ASP A 118 8.41 -11.23 12.32
C ASP A 118 7.11 -12.00 11.98
N ALA A 119 7.04 -12.57 10.77
CA ALA A 119 5.87 -13.32 10.30
C ALA A 119 5.72 -14.71 10.95
N GLY A 120 6.66 -15.10 11.80
CA GLY A 120 6.69 -16.41 12.44
C GLY A 120 7.01 -17.57 11.49
N GLY A 121 7.49 -17.26 10.28
CA GLY A 121 7.84 -18.23 9.24
C GLY A 121 8.62 -17.58 8.11
N VAL A 122 8.85 -18.33 7.04
CA VAL A 122 9.69 -17.90 5.92
C VAL A 122 8.83 -17.51 4.72
N ARG A 123 9.16 -16.37 4.11
CA ARG A 123 8.53 -15.86 2.89
C ARG A 123 7.00 -15.71 3.05
N PRO A 124 6.54 -14.77 3.89
CA PRO A 124 5.11 -14.45 3.98
C PRO A 124 4.60 -13.96 2.61
N VAL A 125 3.44 -14.45 2.19
CA VAL A 125 2.87 -14.15 0.89
C VAL A 125 1.43 -13.66 0.96
N SER A 126 0.70 -13.96 2.03
CA SER A 126 -0.72 -13.61 2.13
C SER A 126 -1.10 -13.34 3.59
N VAL A 127 -2.02 -12.40 3.80
CA VAL A 127 -2.58 -12.04 5.12
C VAL A 127 -4.09 -12.16 5.07
N ALA A 128 -4.67 -12.70 6.12
CA ALA A 128 -6.11 -12.63 6.38
C ALA A 128 -6.35 -11.87 7.69
N VAL A 129 -7.38 -11.04 7.72
CA VAL A 129 -7.78 -10.29 8.91
C VAL A 129 -9.29 -10.38 9.14
N ASP A 130 -9.68 -10.74 10.36
CA ASP A 130 -11.06 -10.62 10.83
C ASP A 130 -11.03 -10.02 12.23
N ARG A 131 -11.68 -8.87 12.41
CA ARG A 131 -11.70 -8.10 13.66
C ARG A 131 -10.29 -7.83 14.18
N ASP A 132 -9.89 -8.51 15.27
CA ASP A 132 -8.60 -8.38 15.94
C ASP A 132 -7.69 -9.62 15.75
N LEU A 133 -8.12 -10.57 14.90
CA LEU A 133 -7.32 -11.71 14.48
C LEU A 133 -6.66 -11.47 13.13
N VAL A 134 -5.36 -11.74 13.05
CA VAL A 134 -4.58 -11.65 11.83
C VAL A 134 -3.83 -12.97 11.63
N TYR A 135 -3.97 -13.57 10.45
CA TYR A 135 -3.23 -14.76 10.08
C TYR A 135 -2.34 -14.48 8.88
N VAL A 136 -1.12 -15.00 8.95
CA VAL A 136 -0.09 -14.85 7.90
C VAL A 136 0.21 -16.23 7.32
N LEU A 137 0.25 -16.31 6.00
CA LEU A 137 0.63 -17.48 5.23
C LEU A 137 2.08 -17.36 4.80
N ASN A 138 2.92 -18.29 5.25
CA ASN A 138 4.36 -18.32 5.00
C ASN A 138 4.69 -19.42 3.98
N ALA A 139 4.90 -19.02 2.73
CA ALA A 139 5.09 -19.97 1.63
C ALA A 139 6.47 -20.66 1.62
N GLY A 140 7.47 -20.08 2.28
CA GLY A 140 8.80 -20.68 2.36
C GLY A 140 8.93 -21.75 3.44
N SER A 141 8.04 -21.71 4.44
CA SER A 141 7.99 -22.70 5.52
C SER A 141 6.74 -23.58 5.50
N ASP A 142 5.83 -23.38 4.52
CA ASP A 142 4.55 -24.08 4.41
C ASP A 142 3.75 -24.05 5.74
N THR A 143 3.60 -22.85 6.32
CA THR A 143 2.93 -22.65 7.62
C THR A 143 1.99 -21.46 7.58
N ILE A 144 1.02 -21.47 8.49
CA ILE A 144 0.27 -20.29 8.90
C ILE A 144 0.62 -19.91 10.33
N VAL A 145 0.56 -18.61 10.65
CA VAL A 145 0.80 -18.08 11.99
C VAL A 145 -0.24 -17.02 12.31
N GLY A 146 -0.84 -17.11 13.50
CA GLY A 146 -1.83 -16.18 14.00
C GLY A 146 -1.26 -15.11 14.91
N PHE A 147 -1.86 -13.92 14.86
CA PHE A 147 -1.52 -12.76 15.66
C PHE A 147 -2.79 -12.12 16.22
N GLN A 148 -2.65 -11.53 17.40
CA GLN A 148 -3.63 -10.63 17.99
C GLN A 148 -3.30 -9.19 17.62
N LEU A 149 -4.24 -8.47 17.02
CA LEU A 149 -4.15 -7.05 16.74
C LEU A 149 -4.70 -6.25 17.91
N ASN A 150 -3.94 -5.34 18.47
CA ASN A 150 -4.43 -4.44 19.50
C ASN A 150 -5.00 -3.13 18.91
N ARG A 151 -5.66 -2.33 19.77
CA ARG A 151 -6.27 -1.05 19.38
C ARG A 151 -5.27 0.02 18.89
N ARG A 152 -3.97 -0.21 19.07
CA ARG A 152 -2.90 0.68 18.61
C ARG A 152 -2.32 0.23 17.28
N GLY A 153 -2.79 -0.90 16.72
CA GLY A 153 -2.30 -1.48 15.47
C GLY A 153 -1.06 -2.35 15.61
N GLN A 154 -0.75 -2.78 16.83
CA GLN A 154 0.40 -3.66 17.07
C GLN A 154 -0.04 -5.11 17.05
N LEU A 155 0.80 -5.97 16.48
CA LEU A 155 0.61 -7.40 16.38
C LEU A 155 1.38 -8.12 17.47
N THR A 156 0.71 -9.05 18.17
CA THR A 156 1.35 -9.96 19.13
C THR A 156 1.09 -11.39 18.66
N PRO A 157 2.13 -12.24 18.53
CA PRO A 157 1.94 -13.64 18.14
C PRO A 157 1.00 -14.37 19.09
N LEU A 158 0.07 -15.15 18.55
CA LEU A 158 -0.82 -16.02 19.33
C LEU A 158 -0.06 -17.30 19.69
N PRO A 159 0.11 -17.63 20.98
CA PRO A 159 0.76 -18.86 21.40
C PRO A 159 0.06 -20.09 20.81
N GLY A 160 0.86 -21.01 20.24
CA GLY A 160 0.34 -22.25 19.66
C GLY A 160 -0.46 -22.10 18.37
N SER A 161 -0.44 -20.94 17.70
CA SER A 161 -1.15 -20.71 16.44
C SER A 161 -0.42 -21.18 15.19
N VAL A 162 0.85 -21.51 15.30
CA VAL A 162 1.63 -22.03 14.16
C VAL A 162 1.05 -23.39 13.74
N ARG A 163 0.67 -23.50 12.47
CA ARG A 163 0.16 -24.76 11.89
C ARG A 163 0.87 -25.03 10.57
N PRO A 164 1.33 -26.26 10.34
CA PRO A 164 1.81 -26.67 9.05
C PRO A 164 0.64 -26.78 8.06
N LEU A 165 0.95 -26.59 6.77
CA LEU A 165 0.05 -26.90 5.67
C LEU A 165 -0.02 -28.41 5.42
N SER A 166 -0.62 -28.83 4.30
CA SER A 166 -0.83 -30.25 4.02
C SER A 166 0.46 -31.07 3.81
N GLY A 167 1.58 -30.38 3.61
CA GLY A 167 2.91 -30.97 3.38
C GLY A 167 3.98 -29.91 3.17
N THR A 168 5.06 -30.28 2.53
CA THR A 168 6.15 -29.38 2.13
C THR A 168 6.11 -29.08 0.63
N GLY A 169 6.50 -27.86 0.22
CA GLY A 169 6.48 -27.44 -1.18
C GLY A 169 5.07 -27.28 -1.74
N THR A 170 4.10 -26.94 -0.90
CA THR A 170 2.67 -26.82 -1.27
C THR A 170 2.41 -25.65 -2.22
N ALA A 171 3.36 -24.70 -2.32
CA ALA A 171 3.22 -23.45 -3.09
C ALA A 171 1.89 -22.73 -2.79
N PRO A 172 1.62 -22.37 -1.54
CA PRO A 172 0.35 -21.79 -1.16
C PRO A 172 0.18 -20.41 -1.80
N ALA A 173 -1.07 -20.01 -2.07
CA ALA A 173 -1.36 -18.79 -2.80
C ALA A 173 -2.14 -17.76 -1.99
N GLN A 174 -3.08 -18.19 -1.15
CA GLN A 174 -3.96 -17.30 -0.43
C GLN A 174 -4.39 -17.90 0.89
N ILE A 175 -4.53 -17.03 1.90
CA ILE A 175 -5.25 -17.29 3.14
C ILE A 175 -6.42 -16.32 3.23
N SER A 176 -7.57 -16.77 3.69
CA SER A 176 -8.77 -15.94 3.86
C SER A 176 -9.67 -16.50 4.96
N PHE A 177 -10.33 -15.62 5.70
CA PHE A 177 -11.47 -16.02 6.53
C PHE A 177 -12.72 -16.22 5.68
N SER A 178 -13.59 -17.12 6.10
CA SER A 178 -14.97 -17.19 5.60
C SER A 178 -15.72 -15.89 5.93
N PRO A 179 -16.84 -15.59 5.25
CA PRO A 179 -17.57 -14.33 5.45
C PRO A 179 -18.06 -14.12 6.90
N ASP A 180 -18.37 -15.18 7.62
CA ASP A 180 -18.76 -15.21 9.03
C ASP A 180 -17.57 -15.14 10.00
N GLY A 181 -16.35 -15.39 9.52
CA GLY A 181 -15.11 -15.38 10.31
C GLY A 181 -14.82 -16.69 11.05
N ASP A 182 -15.62 -17.72 10.86
CA ASP A 182 -15.53 -18.97 11.63
C ASP A 182 -14.51 -19.96 11.04
N LEU A 183 -14.22 -19.87 9.75
CA LEU A 183 -13.28 -20.72 9.04
C LEU A 183 -12.11 -19.90 8.49
N LEU A 184 -10.93 -20.51 8.51
CA LEU A 184 -9.74 -20.00 7.85
C LEU A 184 -9.37 -20.97 6.72
N VAL A 185 -9.32 -20.46 5.50
CA VAL A 185 -9.13 -21.23 4.28
C VAL A 185 -7.79 -20.89 3.65
N VAL A 186 -7.03 -21.88 3.24
CA VAL A 186 -5.77 -21.75 2.52
C VAL A 186 -5.85 -22.51 1.20
N THR A 187 -5.40 -21.88 0.11
CA THR A 187 -5.29 -22.54 -1.21
C THR A 187 -3.84 -22.97 -1.46
N GLU A 188 -3.64 -24.22 -1.84
CA GLU A 188 -2.34 -24.83 -2.16
C GLU A 188 -2.30 -25.24 -3.64
N LYS A 189 -1.38 -24.66 -4.41
CA LYS A 189 -1.32 -24.86 -5.86
C LYS A 189 -0.69 -26.19 -6.27
N THR A 190 0.42 -26.58 -5.61
CA THR A 190 1.13 -27.82 -5.97
C THR A 190 0.34 -29.07 -5.58
N THR A 191 -0.30 -29.04 -4.45
CA THR A 191 -1.08 -30.19 -3.92
C THR A 191 -2.52 -30.20 -4.42
N ASN A 192 -2.97 -29.10 -5.07
CA ASN A 192 -4.35 -28.90 -5.54
C ASN A 192 -5.37 -29.09 -4.40
N ARG A 193 -5.11 -28.42 -3.25
CA ARG A 193 -5.93 -28.50 -2.04
C ARG A 193 -6.44 -27.13 -1.59
N ILE A 194 -7.50 -27.21 -0.85
CA ILE A 194 -8.09 -26.11 -0.06
C ILE A 194 -8.30 -26.62 1.36
#